data_53eff4f1395e2c9585d4cbedd8915937
#
_entry.id   53eff4f1395e2c9585d4cbedd8915937
#
_cell.length_a   1.000
_cell.length_b   1.000
_cell.length_c   1.000
_cell.angle_alpha   90.00
_cell.angle_beta   90.00
_cell.angle_gamma   90.00
#
_symmetry.space_group_name_H-M   'P 1'
#
loop_
_entity.id
_entity.type
_entity.pdbx_description
1 polymer ?
#
loop_
_entity_poly.entity_id
_entity_poly.type
_entity_poly.pdbx_seq_one_letter_code
_entity_poly.pdbx_strand_id
1 'polypeptide(L)'
;NKSQQDVDSVMKFANELTASDTATRFCYLTGEREVIDGQLKYDIPAELLLNSDPGQFEDRDEVKLSALLSFWRQLEGFDPGITSLESVYNWMYENLVYYRPFHELIKYCRGNAVSLGELSSGIFPNLNPEDALKAISVLLAIAPLAKNAKGSVLFPARMHMLFKGISGVYACANANCSCSHSEGGLTLGEIYLSDGNLTCPHCGSVVYELYNDRRCGALFFKGYVLEDDSGLHGNVYLWHYPGQLMDRRMKEIHLFIPTDDFELPAKQGKNAIRPCYLDVKSGFVNFTDDSSAGKPWIRKLYYCNYSAKGRPQIITFPTCPHCRHQLSTSQLTSFNTRGNQSFFNLIKSQFQLQPAVPGKDSDPDRFPNEGRKVLLFSDSRQRAAKLARDMSEASDISAARQLFAIAIKTMEEQT
;
A
#
# COMPACT_ATOMS: atom_id res chain seq x y z
N ASN A 1 12.13 -3.93 30.27
CA ASN A 1 13.08 -4.15 31.37
C ASN A 1 13.85 -5.42 31.08
N LYS A 2 15.14 -5.30 30.72
CA LYS A 2 16.04 -6.47 30.68
C LYS A 2 16.43 -6.81 32.09
N SER A 3 16.46 -8.09 32.42
CA SER A 3 16.93 -8.55 33.73
C SER A 3 18.43 -8.26 33.87
N GLN A 4 18.94 -8.19 35.12
CA GLN A 4 20.37 -8.02 35.34
C GLN A 4 21.17 -9.16 34.68
N GLN A 5 20.62 -10.37 34.65
CA GLN A 5 21.22 -11.51 33.95
C GLN A 5 21.36 -11.29 32.42
N ASP A 6 20.41 -10.61 31.78
CA ASP A 6 20.52 -10.29 30.35
C ASP A 6 21.63 -9.27 30.10
N VAL A 7 21.78 -8.28 31.00
CA VAL A 7 22.85 -7.29 30.93
C VAL A 7 24.22 -7.95 31.10
N ASP A 8 24.36 -8.79 32.12
CA ASP A 8 25.59 -9.50 32.39
C ASP A 8 26.01 -10.46 31.26
N SER A 9 25.01 -11.11 30.63
CA SER A 9 25.23 -11.96 29.45
C SER A 9 25.74 -11.18 28.24
N VAL A 10 25.16 -10.00 27.99
CA VAL A 10 25.59 -9.11 26.89
C VAL A 10 27.01 -8.57 27.17
N MET A 11 27.28 -8.17 28.38
CA MET A 11 28.62 -7.70 28.79
C MET A 11 29.68 -8.78 28.66
N LYS A 12 29.37 -10.01 29.08
CA LYS A 12 30.22 -11.17 28.91
C LYS A 12 30.49 -11.45 27.42
N PHE A 13 29.48 -11.50 26.61
CA PHE A 13 29.60 -11.67 25.15
C PHE A 13 30.48 -10.59 24.51
N ALA A 14 30.30 -9.32 24.91
CA ALA A 14 31.10 -8.21 24.40
C ALA A 14 32.58 -8.35 24.79
N ASN A 15 32.88 -8.77 26.03
CA ASN A 15 34.23 -9.04 26.50
C ASN A 15 34.89 -10.21 25.72
N GLU A 16 34.16 -11.32 25.52
CA GLU A 16 34.62 -12.45 24.74
C GLU A 16 34.91 -12.09 23.29
N LEU A 17 34.00 -11.33 22.66
CA LEU A 17 34.13 -10.90 21.26
C LEU A 17 35.34 -10.01 21.00
N THR A 18 35.69 -9.16 21.98
CA THR A 18 36.81 -8.21 21.87
C THR A 18 38.11 -8.71 22.50
N ALA A 19 38.13 -9.94 23.04
CA ALA A 19 39.21 -10.50 23.81
C ALA A 19 39.69 -9.54 24.92
N SER A 20 38.78 -8.87 25.58
CA SER A 20 39.06 -7.86 26.61
C SER A 20 39.02 -8.49 28.00
N ASP A 21 40.10 -8.40 28.73
CA ASP A 21 40.22 -8.96 30.08
C ASP A 21 39.59 -8.10 31.18
N THR A 22 39.11 -6.90 30.84
CA THR A 22 38.57 -5.96 31.81
C THR A 22 37.15 -5.52 31.49
N ALA A 23 36.21 -5.75 32.41
CA ALA A 23 34.80 -5.32 32.35
C ALA A 23 34.61 -3.79 32.26
N THR A 24 35.66 -3.02 32.47
CA THR A 24 35.63 -1.55 32.47
C THR A 24 35.55 -0.90 31.10
N ARG A 25 35.65 -1.67 30.02
CA ARG A 25 35.60 -1.13 28.65
C ARG A 25 34.19 -1.03 28.07
N PHE A 26 33.22 -1.67 28.67
CA PHE A 26 31.85 -1.66 28.22
C PHE A 26 30.95 -0.97 29.24
N CYS A 27 30.15 -0.02 28.77
CA CYS A 27 29.16 0.64 29.57
C CYS A 27 27.78 0.31 29.00
N TYR A 28 26.92 -0.23 29.84
CA TYR A 28 25.51 -0.45 29.49
C TYR A 28 24.71 0.84 29.80
N LEU A 29 24.28 1.52 28.75
CA LEU A 29 23.46 2.72 28.88
C LEU A 29 21.98 2.34 28.80
N THR A 30 21.23 2.60 29.84
CA THR A 30 19.78 2.55 29.85
C THR A 30 19.23 3.97 29.89
N GLY A 31 18.25 4.24 29.03
CA GLY A 31 17.44 5.43 29.18
C GLY A 31 16.41 5.22 30.30
N GLU A 32 16.39 6.08 31.30
CA GLU A 32 15.25 6.15 32.21
C GLU A 32 14.07 6.81 31.50
N ARG A 33 12.88 6.20 31.61
CA ARG A 33 11.66 6.82 31.11
C ARG A 33 11.24 7.87 32.12
N GLU A 34 11.23 9.12 31.70
CA GLU A 34 10.69 10.21 32.49
C GLU A 34 9.21 9.94 32.80
N VAL A 35 8.86 9.92 34.09
CA VAL A 35 7.48 9.73 34.55
C VAL A 35 6.83 11.10 34.51
N ILE A 36 5.92 11.30 33.58
CA ILE A 36 5.16 12.54 33.47
C ILE A 36 3.93 12.40 34.36
N ASP A 37 4.02 12.89 35.57
CA ASP A 37 2.92 13.06 36.52
C ASP A 37 2.46 14.54 36.53
N GLY A 38 1.62 14.91 35.56
CA GLY A 38 0.99 16.23 35.53
C GLY A 38 -0.47 16.15 35.92
N GLN A 39 -0.91 17.02 36.83
CA GLN A 39 -2.36 17.24 37.03
C GLN A 39 -2.91 17.97 35.80
N LEU A 40 -4.00 17.44 35.24
CA LEU A 40 -4.73 18.10 34.13
C LEU A 40 -5.21 19.49 34.59
N LYS A 41 -4.92 20.51 33.80
CA LYS A 41 -5.32 21.90 34.08
C LYS A 41 -6.19 22.47 32.97
N TYR A 42 -5.95 22.06 31.74
CA TYR A 42 -6.55 22.65 30.56
C TYR A 42 -7.12 21.58 29.62
N ASP A 43 -8.06 21.98 28.78
CA ASP A 43 -8.56 21.17 27.67
C ASP A 43 -8.33 21.89 26.34
N ILE A 44 -8.38 21.14 25.23
CA ILE A 44 -8.33 21.68 23.90
C ILE A 44 -9.66 21.38 23.24
N PRO A 45 -10.42 22.41 22.82
CA PRO A 45 -11.66 22.20 22.09
C PRO A 45 -11.42 21.40 20.80
N ALA A 46 -12.23 20.37 20.56
CA ALA A 46 -12.10 19.56 19.35
C ALA A 46 -12.19 20.38 18.07
N GLU A 47 -13.03 21.43 18.06
CA GLU A 47 -13.19 22.36 16.94
C GLU A 47 -11.88 23.04 16.55
N LEU A 48 -11.04 23.39 17.53
CA LEU A 48 -9.74 24.00 17.26
C LEU A 48 -8.81 23.02 16.54
N LEU A 49 -8.80 21.75 16.92
CA LEU A 49 -8.04 20.71 16.24
C LEU A 49 -8.57 20.46 14.84
N LEU A 50 -9.89 20.39 14.68
CA LEU A 50 -10.51 20.14 13.36
C LEU A 50 -10.31 21.28 12.36
N ASN A 51 -10.16 22.51 12.84
CA ASN A 51 -9.89 23.69 12.02
C ASN A 51 -8.39 23.91 11.74
N SER A 52 -7.52 23.11 12.35
CA SER A 52 -6.07 23.20 12.15
C SER A 52 -5.62 22.27 11.03
N ASP A 53 -4.67 22.71 10.21
CA ASP A 53 -4.02 21.89 9.18
C ASP A 53 -2.71 21.33 9.74
N PRO A 54 -2.56 20.02 9.91
CA PRO A 54 -1.34 19.42 10.43
C PRO A 54 -0.10 19.75 9.56
N GLY A 55 -0.25 19.94 8.25
CA GLY A 55 0.85 20.29 7.35
C GLY A 55 1.55 21.60 7.71
N GLN A 56 0.83 22.57 8.26
CA GLN A 56 1.42 23.86 8.67
C GLN A 56 2.43 23.73 9.82
N PHE A 57 2.30 22.69 10.66
CA PHE A 57 3.24 22.41 11.74
C PHE A 57 4.50 21.69 11.28
N GLU A 58 4.52 21.22 10.05
CA GLU A 58 5.66 20.54 9.40
C GLU A 58 6.36 21.40 8.34
N ASP A 59 5.80 22.56 8.00
CA ASP A 59 6.28 23.51 6.99
C ASP A 59 7.54 24.27 7.45
N ARG A 60 7.95 25.29 6.67
CA ARG A 60 9.09 26.16 6.99
C ARG A 60 8.88 26.87 8.33
N ASP A 61 9.99 27.22 8.96
CA ASP A 61 9.99 27.76 10.32
C ASP A 61 9.08 28.99 10.53
N GLU A 62 8.94 29.85 9.53
CA GLU A 62 8.06 31.04 9.61
C GLU A 62 6.57 30.62 9.63
N VAL A 63 6.17 29.69 8.75
CA VAL A 63 4.80 29.17 8.67
C VAL A 63 4.47 28.39 9.95
N LYS A 64 5.39 27.55 10.37
CA LYS A 64 5.28 26.74 11.58
C LYS A 64 5.13 27.62 12.84
N LEU A 65 5.94 28.66 12.98
CA LEU A 65 5.83 29.60 14.09
C LEU A 65 4.46 30.29 14.10
N SER A 66 4.02 30.78 12.94
CA SER A 66 2.72 31.42 12.80
C SER A 66 1.58 30.49 13.18
N ALA A 67 1.62 29.24 12.70
CA ALA A 67 0.62 28.22 13.00
C ALA A 67 0.59 27.87 14.50
N LEU A 68 1.76 27.65 15.14
CA LEU A 68 1.86 27.36 16.55
C LEU A 68 1.35 28.51 17.42
N LEU A 69 1.75 29.74 17.10
CA LEU A 69 1.28 30.91 17.84
C LEU A 69 -0.24 31.12 17.67
N SER A 70 -0.76 30.93 16.44
CA SER A 70 -2.19 31.01 16.18
C SER A 70 -2.98 29.95 16.94
N PHE A 71 -2.45 28.75 17.05
CA PHE A 71 -3.08 27.65 17.79
C PHE A 71 -3.07 27.90 19.29
N TRP A 72 -1.89 28.16 19.88
CA TRP A 72 -1.73 28.26 21.31
C TRP A 72 -2.33 29.53 21.92
N ARG A 73 -2.38 30.65 21.20
CA ARG A 73 -3.01 31.89 21.67
C ARG A 73 -4.51 31.78 21.86
N GLN A 74 -5.16 30.78 21.33
CA GLN A 74 -6.58 30.50 21.54
C GLN A 74 -6.85 29.68 22.80
N LEU A 75 -5.82 29.21 23.49
CA LEU A 75 -5.91 28.32 24.63
C LEU A 75 -5.46 29.02 25.91
N GLU A 76 -6.12 28.67 27.01
CA GLU A 76 -5.72 29.11 28.33
C GLU A 76 -4.36 28.55 28.72
N GLY A 77 -3.58 29.30 29.48
CA GLY A 77 -2.25 28.90 29.95
C GLY A 77 -1.09 29.20 29.04
N PHE A 78 -1.33 29.68 27.83
CA PHE A 78 -0.26 30.11 26.93
C PHE A 78 0.25 31.51 27.28
N ASP A 79 1.57 31.68 27.31
CA ASP A 79 2.20 32.99 27.56
C ASP A 79 2.23 33.81 26.24
N PRO A 80 1.48 34.93 26.16
CA PRO A 80 1.43 35.77 24.97
C PRO A 80 2.74 36.49 24.65
N GLY A 81 3.69 36.53 25.61
CA GLY A 81 5.05 37.09 25.40
C GLY A 81 5.96 36.19 24.54
N ILE A 82 5.57 34.99 24.26
CA ILE A 82 6.33 34.06 23.42
C ILE A 82 6.19 34.45 21.94
N THR A 83 7.35 34.68 21.29
CA THR A 83 7.40 35.16 19.89
C THR A 83 8.39 34.40 19.01
N SER A 84 9.21 33.52 19.58
CA SER A 84 10.19 32.74 18.83
C SER A 84 9.87 31.26 18.84
N LEU A 85 10.32 30.55 17.80
CA LEU A 85 10.07 29.10 17.63
C LEU A 85 10.69 28.29 18.78
N GLU A 86 11.90 28.62 19.19
CA GLU A 86 12.59 27.97 20.29
C GLU A 86 11.83 28.16 21.64
N SER A 87 11.34 29.36 21.88
CA SER A 87 10.56 29.65 23.08
C SER A 87 9.22 28.91 23.11
N VAL A 88 8.54 28.78 21.95
CA VAL A 88 7.31 27.96 21.82
C VAL A 88 7.63 26.51 22.10
N TYR A 89 8.70 25.95 21.53
CA TYR A 89 9.07 24.55 21.75
C TYR A 89 9.38 24.26 23.23
N ASN A 90 10.12 25.16 23.89
CA ASN A 90 10.43 25.00 25.29
C ASN A 90 9.19 25.14 26.17
N TRP A 91 8.32 26.11 25.88
CA TRP A 91 7.06 26.28 26.58
C TRP A 91 6.19 25.02 26.42
N MET A 92 6.09 24.46 25.21
CA MET A 92 5.36 23.21 24.95
C MET A 92 5.96 22.06 25.76
N TYR A 93 7.27 21.94 25.84
CA TYR A 93 7.94 20.88 26.59
C TYR A 93 7.53 20.91 28.07
N GLU A 94 7.39 22.10 28.67
CA GLU A 94 7.04 22.28 30.08
C GLU A 94 5.54 22.18 30.34
N ASN A 95 4.68 22.51 29.37
CA ASN A 95 3.24 22.71 29.63
C ASN A 95 2.32 21.70 28.92
N LEU A 96 2.76 21.00 27.87
CA LEU A 96 1.91 20.16 27.01
C LEU A 96 1.18 19.05 27.80
N VAL A 97 1.81 18.54 28.83
CA VAL A 97 1.27 17.49 29.72
C VAL A 97 0.06 17.94 30.55
N TYR A 98 -0.15 19.23 30.71
CA TYR A 98 -1.29 19.79 31.45
C TYR A 98 -2.55 19.89 30.58
N TYR A 99 -2.45 19.71 29.28
CA TYR A 99 -3.57 19.71 28.34
C TYR A 99 -4.09 18.29 28.12
N ARG A 100 -5.38 18.07 28.38
CA ARG A 100 -6.01 16.74 28.35
C ARG A 100 -5.67 15.89 27.10
N PRO A 101 -5.86 16.36 25.87
CA PRO A 101 -5.61 15.51 24.71
C PRO A 101 -4.14 15.07 24.57
N PHE A 102 -3.19 15.93 24.90
CA PHE A 102 -1.76 15.56 24.87
C PHE A 102 -1.37 14.66 26.04
N HIS A 103 -1.91 14.88 27.21
CA HIS A 103 -1.71 14.00 28.36
C HIS A 103 -2.18 12.58 28.05
N GLU A 104 -3.38 12.45 27.48
CA GLU A 104 -3.94 11.16 27.09
C GLU A 104 -3.12 10.52 25.97
N LEU A 105 -2.70 11.28 24.94
CA LEU A 105 -1.82 10.82 23.88
C LEU A 105 -0.54 10.18 24.44
N ILE A 106 0.14 10.88 25.34
CA ILE A 106 1.37 10.40 25.97
C ILE A 106 1.09 9.13 26.81
N LYS A 107 -0.01 9.12 27.55
CA LYS A 107 -0.41 7.98 28.39
C LYS A 107 -0.72 6.74 27.55
N TYR A 108 -1.49 6.86 26.48
CA TYR A 108 -1.83 5.75 25.59
C TYR A 108 -0.59 5.16 24.89
N CYS A 109 0.31 6.00 24.42
CA CYS A 109 1.51 5.58 23.70
C CYS A 109 2.64 5.11 24.62
N ARG A 110 2.50 5.22 25.93
CA ARG A 110 3.55 4.88 26.90
C ARG A 110 3.77 3.38 27.00
N GLY A 111 4.83 2.91 26.35
CA GLY A 111 5.28 1.52 26.44
C GLY A 111 4.52 0.51 25.59
N ASN A 112 3.48 0.93 24.88
CA ASN A 112 2.66 0.10 24.02
C ASN A 112 2.59 0.68 22.60
N ALA A 113 2.47 -0.18 21.61
CA ALA A 113 2.06 0.21 20.27
C ALA A 113 0.52 0.23 20.25
N VAL A 114 -0.06 1.35 19.85
CA VAL A 114 -1.51 1.57 19.77
C VAL A 114 -1.87 1.91 18.33
N SER A 115 -2.96 1.37 17.83
CA SER A 115 -3.44 1.72 16.48
C SER A 115 -3.99 3.15 16.46
N LEU A 116 -3.90 3.83 15.31
CA LEU A 116 -4.47 5.18 15.17
C LEU A 116 -5.97 5.20 15.44
N GLY A 117 -6.70 4.14 15.09
CA GLY A 117 -8.13 4.02 15.37
C GLY A 117 -8.45 3.90 16.87
N GLU A 118 -7.68 3.10 17.61
CA GLU A 118 -7.83 3.00 19.08
C GLU A 118 -7.46 4.31 19.77
N LEU A 119 -6.38 4.96 19.29
CA LEU A 119 -5.92 6.22 19.83
C LEU A 119 -6.97 7.33 19.61
N SER A 120 -7.52 7.43 18.40
CA SER A 120 -8.53 8.44 18.07
C SER A 120 -9.83 8.25 18.83
N SER A 121 -10.34 7.02 18.94
CA SER A 121 -11.56 6.71 19.68
C SER A 121 -11.38 6.85 21.20
N GLY A 122 -10.17 6.57 21.70
CA GLY A 122 -9.86 6.70 23.13
C GLY A 122 -9.75 8.15 23.60
N ILE A 123 -9.12 9.03 22.80
CA ILE A 123 -8.93 10.44 23.14
C ILE A 123 -10.16 11.29 22.80
N PHE A 124 -10.85 10.96 21.71
CA PHE A 124 -12.02 11.68 21.22
C PHE A 124 -13.25 10.79 21.03
N PRO A 125 -13.80 10.20 22.12
CA PRO A 125 -14.91 9.23 22.02
C PRO A 125 -16.22 9.83 21.48
N ASN A 126 -16.36 11.16 21.53
CA ASN A 126 -17.57 11.87 21.11
C ASN A 126 -17.52 12.36 19.64
N LEU A 127 -16.39 12.20 18.95
CA LEU A 127 -16.26 12.56 17.54
C LEU A 127 -16.57 11.34 16.65
N ASN A 128 -17.01 11.60 15.42
CA ASN A 128 -17.05 10.54 14.42
C ASN A 128 -15.62 10.07 14.05
N PRO A 129 -15.45 8.87 13.51
CA PRO A 129 -14.11 8.30 13.26
C PRO A 129 -13.20 9.15 12.38
N GLU A 130 -13.74 9.84 11.39
CA GLU A 130 -12.98 10.67 10.45
C GLU A 130 -12.46 11.94 11.14
N ASP A 131 -13.33 12.63 11.88
CA ASP A 131 -12.95 13.81 12.65
C ASP A 131 -11.99 13.47 13.78
N ALA A 132 -12.18 12.34 14.46
CA ALA A 132 -11.27 11.87 15.48
C ALA A 132 -9.86 11.59 14.94
N LEU A 133 -9.74 10.98 13.75
CA LEU A 133 -8.46 10.79 13.07
C LEU A 133 -7.81 12.11 12.66
N LYS A 134 -8.60 13.08 12.19
CA LYS A 134 -8.11 14.42 11.87
C LYS A 134 -7.55 15.13 13.09
N ALA A 135 -8.26 15.09 14.22
CA ALA A 135 -7.80 15.67 15.49
C ALA A 135 -6.51 15.02 15.99
N ILE A 136 -6.40 13.68 15.93
CA ILE A 136 -5.16 12.95 16.26
C ILE A 136 -4.00 13.34 15.35
N SER A 137 -4.23 13.54 14.06
CA SER A 137 -3.18 13.96 13.12
C SER A 137 -2.57 15.30 13.52
N VAL A 138 -3.38 16.24 13.97
CA VAL A 138 -2.92 17.54 14.49
C VAL A 138 -2.11 17.35 15.78
N LEU A 139 -2.58 16.54 16.73
CA LEU A 139 -1.84 16.26 17.95
C LEU A 139 -0.47 15.63 17.67
N LEU A 140 -0.42 14.68 16.73
CA LEU A 140 0.82 14.01 16.34
C LEU A 140 1.79 14.93 15.58
N ALA A 141 1.30 15.94 14.87
CA ALA A 141 2.13 16.96 14.23
C ALA A 141 2.73 17.93 15.26
N ILE A 142 1.98 18.29 16.30
CA ILE A 142 2.40 19.25 17.33
C ILE A 142 3.30 18.59 18.41
N ALA A 143 2.94 17.41 18.93
CA ALA A 143 3.58 16.79 20.08
C ALA A 143 5.12 16.60 19.94
N PRO A 144 5.68 16.19 18.79
CA PRO A 144 7.13 16.04 18.61
C PRO A 144 7.90 17.35 18.60
N LEU A 145 7.21 18.50 18.47
CA LEU A 145 7.81 19.82 18.47
C LEU A 145 8.12 20.31 19.90
N ALA A 146 7.55 19.67 20.93
CA ALA A 146 7.84 19.98 22.33
C ALA A 146 9.26 19.56 22.70
N LYS A 147 10.19 20.52 22.71
CA LYS A 147 11.63 20.29 22.93
C LYS A 147 12.16 21.26 23.97
N ASN A 148 13.00 20.77 24.89
CA ASN A 148 13.71 21.62 25.81
C ASN A 148 14.97 22.27 25.17
N ALA A 149 15.61 23.18 25.89
CA ALA A 149 16.83 23.85 25.43
C ALA A 149 18.01 22.91 25.14
N LYS A 150 17.97 21.66 25.65
CA LYS A 150 18.98 20.63 25.37
C LYS A 150 18.61 19.77 24.15
N GLY A 151 17.49 20.05 23.49
CA GLY A 151 16.99 19.29 22.33
C GLY A 151 16.27 17.97 22.71
N SER A 152 16.03 17.68 23.99
CA SER A 152 15.23 16.53 24.40
C SER A 152 13.77 16.74 24.03
N VAL A 153 13.15 15.75 23.42
CA VAL A 153 11.75 15.77 22.98
C VAL A 153 10.86 15.17 24.08
N LEU A 154 9.78 15.87 24.42
CA LEU A 154 8.81 15.40 25.41
C LEU A 154 8.09 14.13 24.96
N PHE A 155 7.72 14.05 23.68
CA PHE A 155 7.01 12.94 23.08
C PHE A 155 7.82 12.32 21.93
N PRO A 156 8.80 11.46 22.23
CA PRO A 156 9.57 10.77 21.21
C PRO A 156 8.75 9.65 20.57
N ALA A 157 7.81 10.01 19.69
CA ALA A 157 6.94 9.06 19.02
C ALA A 157 7.69 8.29 17.92
N ARG A 158 7.35 7.01 17.78
CA ARG A 158 7.72 6.17 16.63
C ARG A 158 6.45 5.64 15.98
N MET A 159 6.32 5.88 14.70
CA MET A 159 5.21 5.32 13.94
C MET A 159 5.64 3.99 13.33
N HIS A 160 4.92 2.92 13.64
CA HIS A 160 5.08 1.62 13.00
C HIS A 160 4.05 1.51 11.88
N MET A 161 4.52 1.56 10.63
CA MET A 161 3.66 1.38 9.47
C MET A 161 3.80 -0.05 8.96
N LEU A 162 2.67 -0.77 8.91
CA LEU A 162 2.60 -2.07 8.28
C LEU A 162 2.29 -1.86 6.80
N PHE A 163 3.25 -2.19 5.97
CA PHE A 163 3.12 -2.08 4.53
C PHE A 163 2.93 -3.47 3.91
N LYS A 164 1.77 -3.67 3.27
CA LYS A 164 1.49 -4.86 2.48
C LYS A 164 1.38 -4.45 1.01
N GLY A 165 2.15 -5.09 0.14
CA GLY A 165 2.00 -4.91 -1.31
C GLY A 165 0.63 -5.36 -1.81
N ILE A 166 0.30 -5.01 -3.04
CA ILE A 166 -0.93 -5.45 -3.71
C ILE A 166 -0.91 -6.97 -3.80
N SER A 167 -1.94 -7.64 -3.27
CA SER A 167 -2.08 -9.10 -3.30
C SER A 167 -2.70 -9.61 -4.61
N GLY A 168 -3.31 -8.71 -5.40
CA GLY A 168 -3.95 -8.95 -6.66
C GLY A 168 -4.72 -7.69 -7.07
N VAL A 169 -5.14 -7.64 -8.32
CA VAL A 169 -6.10 -6.66 -8.83
C VAL A 169 -7.36 -7.40 -9.23
N TYR A 170 -8.49 -6.90 -8.80
CA TYR A 170 -9.79 -7.49 -9.03
C TYR A 170 -10.65 -6.49 -9.78
N ALA A 171 -11.55 -6.95 -10.63
CA ALA A 171 -12.46 -6.05 -11.32
C ALA A 171 -13.89 -6.60 -11.34
N CYS A 172 -14.83 -5.68 -11.23
CA CYS A 172 -16.22 -5.96 -11.49
C CYS A 172 -16.41 -6.45 -12.93
N ALA A 173 -17.04 -7.60 -13.09
CA ALA A 173 -17.24 -8.22 -14.40
C ALA A 173 -18.23 -7.48 -15.30
N ASN A 174 -18.99 -6.55 -14.77
CA ASN A 174 -20.00 -5.80 -15.52
C ASN A 174 -19.39 -4.60 -16.25
N ALA A 175 -19.30 -4.66 -17.57
CA ALA A 175 -18.84 -3.55 -18.41
C ALA A 175 -19.76 -2.31 -18.33
N ASN A 176 -21.04 -2.50 -17.96
CA ASN A 176 -22.04 -1.42 -17.80
C ASN A 176 -22.16 -0.96 -16.33
N CYS A 177 -21.13 -1.18 -15.50
CA CYS A 177 -21.08 -0.67 -14.14
C CYS A 177 -21.05 0.87 -14.16
N SER A 178 -21.70 1.53 -13.19
CA SER A 178 -21.66 2.99 -13.05
C SER A 178 -20.25 3.54 -12.85
N CYS A 179 -19.33 2.70 -12.31
CA CYS A 179 -17.92 3.01 -12.11
C CYS A 179 -17.04 2.22 -13.12
N SER A 180 -17.49 2.09 -14.38
CA SER A 180 -16.72 1.40 -15.42
C SER A 180 -15.58 2.26 -15.96
N HIS A 181 -14.49 1.60 -16.32
CA HIS A 181 -13.31 2.19 -16.93
C HIS A 181 -13.14 1.63 -18.33
N SER A 182 -13.01 2.49 -19.33
CA SER A 182 -12.79 2.11 -20.73
C SER A 182 -11.52 2.77 -21.25
N GLU A 183 -10.61 1.97 -21.76
CA GLU A 183 -9.38 2.45 -22.39
C GLU A 183 -8.92 1.46 -23.47
N GLY A 184 -8.50 1.98 -24.64
CA GLY A 184 -8.00 1.16 -25.73
C GLY A 184 -8.97 0.08 -26.22
N GLY A 185 -10.29 0.34 -26.20
CA GLY A 185 -11.32 -0.64 -26.60
C GLY A 185 -11.56 -1.74 -25.54
N LEU A 186 -10.94 -1.66 -24.37
CA LEU A 186 -11.19 -2.54 -23.25
C LEU A 186 -12.06 -1.87 -22.19
N THR A 187 -13.12 -2.53 -21.76
CA THR A 187 -13.99 -2.03 -20.68
C THR A 187 -14.00 -2.99 -19.50
N LEU A 188 -13.75 -2.45 -18.30
CA LEU A 188 -13.89 -3.13 -17.03
C LEU A 188 -14.89 -2.35 -16.16
N GLY A 189 -15.55 -3.03 -15.23
CA GLY A 189 -16.25 -2.35 -14.15
C GLY A 189 -15.25 -1.81 -13.12
N GLU A 190 -15.73 -1.45 -11.93
CA GLU A 190 -14.90 -0.95 -10.81
C GLU A 190 -13.72 -1.87 -10.50
N ILE A 191 -12.54 -1.27 -10.23
CA ILE A 191 -11.29 -1.98 -9.98
C ILE A 191 -10.95 -1.94 -8.48
N TYR A 192 -10.56 -3.08 -7.92
CA TYR A 192 -10.21 -3.26 -6.51
C TYR A 192 -8.78 -3.78 -6.37
N LEU A 193 -8.05 -3.27 -5.38
CA LEU A 193 -6.67 -3.66 -5.08
C LEU A 193 -6.57 -4.74 -3.97
N SER A 194 -7.69 -5.33 -3.60
CA SER A 194 -7.79 -6.38 -2.58
C SER A 194 -8.88 -7.39 -2.93
N ASP A 195 -8.79 -8.58 -2.36
CA ASP A 195 -9.70 -9.70 -2.52
C ASP A 195 -10.99 -9.63 -1.67
N GLY A 196 -11.21 -8.53 -0.96
CA GLY A 196 -12.33 -8.40 0.00
C GLY A 196 -13.72 -8.32 -0.61
N ASN A 197 -13.84 -7.99 -1.90
CA ASN A 197 -15.12 -7.80 -2.56
C ASN A 197 -15.41 -8.94 -3.54
N LEU A 198 -16.38 -9.80 -3.22
CA LEU A 198 -16.88 -10.82 -4.16
C LEU A 198 -17.95 -10.26 -5.10
N THR A 199 -18.61 -9.19 -4.66
CA THR A 199 -19.63 -8.47 -5.42
C THR A 199 -19.35 -6.97 -5.41
N CYS A 200 -19.60 -6.32 -6.53
CA CYS A 200 -19.44 -4.88 -6.70
C CYS A 200 -20.50 -4.13 -5.89
N PRO A 201 -20.14 -3.24 -4.96
CA PRO A 201 -21.10 -2.47 -4.17
C PRO A 201 -21.92 -1.49 -5.02
N HIS A 202 -21.41 -1.08 -6.20
CA HIS A 202 -22.08 -0.12 -7.07
C HIS A 202 -23.16 -0.73 -7.95
N CYS A 203 -22.97 -1.96 -8.42
CA CYS A 203 -23.91 -2.59 -9.35
C CYS A 203 -24.36 -4.00 -8.96
N GLY A 204 -23.86 -4.55 -7.84
CA GLY A 204 -24.18 -5.90 -7.36
C GLY A 204 -23.69 -7.04 -8.26
N SER A 205 -22.80 -6.76 -9.22
CA SER A 205 -22.25 -7.79 -10.11
C SER A 205 -21.01 -8.45 -9.51
N VAL A 206 -20.68 -9.65 -9.97
CA VAL A 206 -19.52 -10.42 -9.48
C VAL A 206 -18.20 -9.72 -9.80
N VAL A 207 -17.22 -9.91 -8.92
CA VAL A 207 -15.87 -9.35 -9.02
C VAL A 207 -14.90 -10.51 -9.12
N TYR A 208 -14.01 -10.50 -10.12
CA TYR A 208 -13.01 -11.55 -10.31
C TYR A 208 -11.59 -10.99 -10.32
N GLU A 209 -10.62 -11.83 -9.95
CA GLU A 209 -9.20 -11.51 -10.04
C GLU A 209 -8.78 -11.34 -11.50
N LEU A 210 -8.01 -10.29 -11.77
CA LEU A 210 -7.42 -10.03 -13.09
C LEU A 210 -6.05 -10.66 -13.21
N TYR A 211 -5.85 -11.32 -14.33
CA TYR A 211 -4.57 -11.81 -14.81
C TYR A 211 -4.20 -11.10 -16.10
N ASN A 212 -2.91 -10.97 -16.38
CA ASN A 212 -2.44 -10.37 -17.61
C ASN A 212 -1.35 -11.20 -18.29
N ASP A 213 -1.32 -11.11 -19.59
CA ASP A 213 -0.15 -11.51 -20.38
C ASP A 213 0.91 -10.40 -20.25
N ARG A 214 2.04 -10.71 -19.63
CA ARG A 214 3.14 -9.75 -19.40
C ARG A 214 3.73 -9.15 -20.67
N ARG A 215 3.52 -9.77 -21.84
CA ARG A 215 4.07 -9.33 -23.10
C ARG A 215 3.24 -8.24 -23.77
N CYS A 216 1.93 -8.42 -23.82
CA CYS A 216 1.03 -7.52 -24.54
C CYS A 216 -0.03 -6.84 -23.67
N GLY A 217 -0.09 -7.17 -22.38
CA GLY A 217 -1.07 -6.59 -21.46
C GLY A 217 -2.48 -7.14 -21.59
N ALA A 218 -2.74 -8.15 -22.42
CA ALA A 218 -4.05 -8.77 -22.56
C ALA A 218 -4.59 -9.27 -21.20
N LEU A 219 -5.86 -8.98 -20.91
CA LEU A 219 -6.46 -9.23 -19.60
C LEU A 219 -7.36 -10.46 -19.60
N PHE A 220 -7.39 -11.13 -18.45
CA PHE A 220 -8.18 -12.33 -18.22
C PHE A 220 -8.83 -12.25 -16.84
N PHE A 221 -10.07 -12.70 -16.74
CA PHE A 221 -10.65 -13.07 -15.46
C PHE A 221 -10.21 -14.46 -15.06
N LYS A 222 -9.73 -14.60 -13.85
CA LYS A 222 -9.42 -15.89 -13.25
C LYS A 222 -10.57 -16.36 -12.41
N GLY A 223 -10.89 -17.63 -12.53
CA GLY A 223 -11.87 -18.32 -11.69
C GLY A 223 -11.62 -19.81 -11.64
N TYR A 224 -12.51 -20.52 -10.98
CA TYR A 224 -12.43 -21.95 -10.80
C TYR A 224 -13.75 -22.61 -11.18
N VAL A 225 -13.68 -23.77 -11.82
CA VAL A 225 -14.82 -24.63 -12.13
C VAL A 225 -14.60 -26.02 -11.56
N LEU A 226 -15.65 -26.75 -11.28
CA LEU A 226 -15.52 -28.16 -10.88
C LEU A 226 -14.90 -28.95 -12.04
N GLU A 227 -14.04 -29.90 -11.73
CA GLU A 227 -13.27 -30.68 -12.70
C GLU A 227 -14.19 -31.39 -13.73
N ASP A 228 -15.31 -31.88 -13.27
CA ASP A 228 -16.35 -32.54 -14.10
C ASP A 228 -17.06 -31.55 -15.04
N ASP A 229 -17.21 -30.30 -14.62
CA ASP A 229 -17.83 -29.21 -15.40
C ASP A 229 -16.89 -28.64 -16.47
N SER A 230 -15.60 -28.94 -16.39
CA SER A 230 -14.62 -28.58 -17.42
C SER A 230 -14.90 -29.21 -18.80
N GLY A 231 -15.85 -30.11 -18.87
CA GLY A 231 -16.34 -30.75 -20.09
C GLY A 231 -17.43 -30.00 -20.85
N LEU A 232 -17.82 -28.77 -20.44
CA LEU A 232 -18.75 -27.92 -21.18
C LEU A 232 -20.22 -28.36 -21.19
N HIS A 233 -20.78 -28.63 -20.04
CA HIS A 233 -22.19 -28.98 -19.92
C HIS A 233 -23.03 -27.82 -19.34
N GLY A 234 -23.64 -27.01 -20.22
CA GLY A 234 -24.63 -26.01 -19.81
C GLY A 234 -24.04 -24.81 -19.07
N ASN A 235 -24.78 -24.32 -18.09
CA ASN A 235 -24.38 -23.23 -17.22
C ASN A 235 -23.52 -23.74 -16.07
N VAL A 236 -22.30 -23.22 -15.98
CA VAL A 236 -21.31 -23.59 -14.95
C VAL A 236 -21.03 -22.37 -14.07
N TYR A 237 -21.03 -22.56 -12.75
CA TYR A 237 -20.71 -21.50 -11.84
C TYR A 237 -19.19 -21.25 -11.80
N LEU A 238 -18.78 -20.00 -11.95
CA LEU A 238 -17.38 -19.58 -11.87
C LEU A 238 -17.05 -19.16 -10.43
N TRP A 239 -16.31 -20.02 -9.73
CA TRP A 239 -15.92 -19.81 -8.35
C TRP A 239 -14.73 -18.84 -8.23
N HIS A 240 -14.70 -18.06 -7.15
CA HIS A 240 -13.64 -17.07 -6.88
C HIS A 240 -12.39 -17.71 -6.30
N TYR A 241 -12.54 -18.77 -5.53
CA TYR A 241 -11.44 -19.41 -4.79
C TYR A 241 -11.30 -20.87 -5.15
N PRO A 242 -10.07 -21.41 -5.07
CA PRO A 242 -9.85 -22.83 -5.20
C PRO A 242 -10.47 -23.56 -4.01
N GLY A 243 -10.90 -24.78 -4.23
CA GLY A 243 -11.48 -25.57 -3.15
C GLY A 243 -11.80 -26.99 -3.59
N GLN A 244 -12.52 -27.67 -2.73
CA GLN A 244 -13.09 -28.98 -2.96
C GLN A 244 -14.55 -28.95 -2.51
N LEU A 245 -15.45 -29.36 -3.40
CA LEU A 245 -16.87 -29.44 -3.11
C LEU A 245 -17.33 -30.89 -3.31
N MET A 246 -17.84 -31.53 -2.26
CA MET A 246 -18.32 -32.93 -2.33
C MET A 246 -17.30 -33.87 -2.99
N ASP A 247 -16.06 -33.87 -2.52
CA ASP A 247 -14.94 -34.66 -3.05
C ASP A 247 -14.50 -34.34 -4.50
N ARG A 248 -15.11 -33.33 -5.14
CA ARG A 248 -14.73 -32.87 -6.46
C ARG A 248 -13.71 -31.72 -6.35
N ARG A 249 -12.63 -31.84 -7.10
CA ARG A 249 -11.59 -30.80 -7.17
C ARG A 249 -12.05 -29.67 -8.09
N MET A 250 -11.59 -28.44 -7.76
CA MET A 250 -11.78 -27.29 -8.62
C MET A 250 -10.56 -27.10 -9.51
N LYS A 251 -10.81 -26.82 -10.78
CA LYS A 251 -9.81 -26.51 -11.78
C LYS A 251 -9.78 -25.01 -12.04
N GLU A 252 -8.58 -24.43 -12.05
CA GLU A 252 -8.36 -23.05 -12.44
C GLU A 252 -8.62 -22.85 -13.93
N ILE A 253 -9.36 -21.80 -14.28
CA ILE A 253 -9.59 -21.37 -15.65
C ILE A 253 -9.36 -19.87 -15.79
N HIS A 254 -9.03 -19.47 -17.02
CA HIS A 254 -8.88 -18.07 -17.38
C HIS A 254 -9.83 -17.74 -18.53
N LEU A 255 -10.59 -16.64 -18.37
CA LEU A 255 -11.51 -16.15 -19.39
C LEU A 255 -10.93 -14.86 -19.98
N PHE A 256 -10.58 -14.87 -21.24
CA PHE A 256 -10.01 -13.71 -21.93
C PHE A 256 -11.08 -12.61 -22.08
N ILE A 257 -10.69 -11.40 -21.77
CA ILE A 257 -11.51 -10.18 -21.89
C ILE A 257 -11.14 -9.53 -23.23
N PRO A 258 -12.05 -9.55 -24.23
CA PRO A 258 -11.75 -9.01 -25.53
C PRO A 258 -11.74 -7.47 -25.51
N THR A 259 -10.93 -6.89 -26.37
CA THR A 259 -11.05 -5.50 -26.82
C THR A 259 -12.10 -5.38 -27.93
N ASP A 260 -12.56 -4.16 -28.22
CA ASP A 260 -13.61 -3.93 -29.24
C ASP A 260 -13.16 -4.36 -30.64
N ASP A 261 -11.88 -4.30 -30.92
CA ASP A 261 -11.24 -4.70 -32.19
C ASP A 261 -10.85 -6.19 -32.24
N PHE A 262 -11.17 -6.98 -31.20
CA PHE A 262 -10.77 -8.38 -31.14
C PHE A 262 -11.52 -9.24 -32.15
N GLU A 263 -10.76 -9.89 -33.03
CA GLU A 263 -11.26 -10.88 -33.98
C GLU A 263 -10.75 -12.28 -33.69
N LEU A 264 -11.64 -13.26 -33.82
CA LEU A 264 -11.27 -14.67 -33.72
C LEU A 264 -10.31 -15.09 -34.84
N PRO A 265 -9.30 -15.93 -34.55
CA PRO A 265 -8.45 -16.49 -35.60
C PRO A 265 -9.27 -17.27 -36.62
N ALA A 266 -9.06 -16.98 -37.91
CA ALA A 266 -9.73 -17.69 -39.02
C ALA A 266 -9.42 -19.20 -39.03
N LYS A 267 -8.18 -19.57 -38.67
CA LYS A 267 -7.75 -20.99 -38.56
C LYS A 267 -7.43 -21.30 -37.11
N GLN A 268 -8.13 -22.28 -36.57
CA GLN A 268 -7.95 -22.78 -35.19
C GLN A 268 -7.61 -24.27 -35.25
N GLY A 269 -6.54 -24.66 -34.57
CA GLY A 269 -6.13 -26.04 -34.44
C GLY A 269 -6.91 -26.79 -33.32
N LYS A 270 -6.23 -27.76 -32.69
CA LYS A 270 -6.80 -28.53 -31.59
C LYS A 270 -7.19 -27.67 -30.38
N ASN A 271 -6.53 -26.53 -30.19
CA ASN A 271 -6.80 -25.55 -29.16
C ASN A 271 -7.63 -24.41 -29.77
N ALA A 272 -8.93 -24.50 -29.65
CA ALA A 272 -9.83 -23.51 -30.23
C ALA A 272 -10.25 -22.46 -29.21
N ILE A 273 -10.15 -21.19 -29.60
CA ILE A 273 -10.70 -20.08 -28.81
C ILE A 273 -12.20 -19.98 -29.12
N ARG A 274 -13.03 -20.07 -28.09
CA ARG A 274 -14.48 -20.08 -28.21
C ARG A 274 -15.09 -18.98 -27.35
N PRO A 275 -16.18 -18.33 -27.75
CA PRO A 275 -16.93 -17.42 -26.91
C PRO A 275 -17.61 -18.18 -25.75
N CYS A 276 -17.73 -17.49 -24.62
CA CYS A 276 -18.58 -17.87 -23.52
C CYS A 276 -19.30 -16.63 -22.98
N TYR A 277 -20.37 -16.84 -22.24
CA TYR A 277 -21.28 -15.79 -21.82
C TYR A 277 -21.40 -15.83 -20.29
N LEU A 278 -20.81 -14.88 -19.63
CA LEU A 278 -20.85 -14.72 -18.18
C LEU A 278 -22.08 -13.88 -17.78
N ASP A 279 -22.97 -14.45 -17.01
CA ASP A 279 -23.97 -13.68 -16.28
C ASP A 279 -23.29 -12.98 -15.09
N VAL A 280 -23.11 -11.68 -15.24
CA VAL A 280 -22.38 -10.85 -14.24
C VAL A 280 -23.13 -10.66 -12.93
N LYS A 281 -24.42 -11.03 -12.88
CA LYS A 281 -25.22 -10.96 -11.64
C LYS A 281 -25.09 -12.23 -10.81
N SER A 282 -25.16 -13.38 -11.49
CA SER A 282 -25.16 -14.67 -10.82
C SER A 282 -23.79 -15.38 -10.75
N GLY A 283 -22.84 -15.02 -11.64
CA GLY A 283 -21.56 -15.70 -11.75
C GLY A 283 -21.59 -16.99 -12.55
N PHE A 284 -22.71 -17.35 -13.18
CA PHE A 284 -22.78 -18.48 -14.09
C PHE A 284 -22.22 -18.15 -15.47
N VAL A 285 -21.46 -19.07 -16.03
CA VAL A 285 -20.88 -18.97 -17.38
C VAL A 285 -21.54 -20.02 -18.28
N ASN A 286 -22.07 -19.61 -19.42
CA ASN A 286 -22.52 -20.50 -20.46
C ASN A 286 -21.44 -20.66 -21.54
N PHE A 287 -21.00 -21.89 -21.79
CA PHE A 287 -19.94 -22.20 -22.74
C PHE A 287 -20.47 -22.70 -24.10
N THR A 288 -21.75 -22.93 -24.23
CA THR A 288 -22.34 -23.60 -25.42
C THR A 288 -23.41 -22.82 -26.13
N ASP A 289 -24.11 -21.93 -25.43
CA ASP A 289 -25.31 -21.27 -25.93
C ASP A 289 -25.15 -19.75 -25.90
N ASP A 290 -25.44 -19.09 -27.00
CA ASP A 290 -25.44 -17.63 -27.15
C ASP A 290 -26.83 -16.98 -27.02
N SER A 291 -27.87 -17.76 -26.70
CA SER A 291 -29.26 -17.28 -26.61
C SER A 291 -29.45 -16.09 -25.65
N SER A 292 -28.51 -15.93 -24.72
CA SER A 292 -28.47 -14.80 -23.78
C SER A 292 -27.59 -13.63 -24.25
N ALA A 293 -26.90 -13.78 -25.38
CA ALA A 293 -26.03 -12.73 -25.90
C ALA A 293 -26.81 -11.41 -26.15
N GLY A 294 -26.19 -10.28 -25.84
CA GLY A 294 -26.80 -8.96 -26.02
C GLY A 294 -27.64 -8.47 -24.84
N LYS A 295 -27.90 -9.25 -23.81
CA LYS A 295 -28.51 -8.76 -22.57
C LYS A 295 -27.47 -7.94 -21.77
N PRO A 296 -27.87 -6.83 -21.13
CA PRO A 296 -26.93 -5.90 -20.47
C PRO A 296 -26.16 -6.51 -19.27
N TRP A 297 -26.67 -7.62 -18.71
CA TRP A 297 -26.02 -8.37 -17.63
C TRP A 297 -25.26 -9.61 -18.10
N ILE A 298 -25.12 -9.82 -19.41
CA ILE A 298 -24.35 -10.92 -20.00
C ILE A 298 -23.10 -10.34 -20.66
N ARG A 299 -21.94 -10.76 -20.15
CA ARG A 299 -20.65 -10.38 -20.70
C ARG A 299 -20.10 -11.48 -21.58
N LYS A 300 -19.78 -11.12 -22.82
CA LYS A 300 -19.09 -12.02 -23.75
C LYS A 300 -17.61 -12.05 -23.41
N LEU A 301 -17.09 -13.23 -23.15
CA LEU A 301 -15.68 -13.53 -22.86
C LEU A 301 -15.26 -14.68 -23.77
N TYR A 302 -13.98 -15.06 -23.71
CA TYR A 302 -13.47 -16.17 -24.48
C TYR A 302 -12.69 -17.15 -23.59
N TYR A 303 -12.77 -18.42 -23.91
CA TYR A 303 -12.03 -19.50 -23.28
C TYR A 303 -11.28 -20.34 -24.30
N CYS A 304 -10.30 -21.11 -23.87
CA CYS A 304 -9.61 -22.07 -24.71
C CYS A 304 -10.22 -23.47 -24.55
N ASN A 305 -10.73 -24.00 -25.64
CA ASN A 305 -11.27 -25.34 -25.72
C ASN A 305 -10.25 -26.28 -26.35
N TYR A 306 -9.80 -27.29 -25.60
CA TYR A 306 -8.98 -28.36 -26.13
C TYR A 306 -9.85 -29.58 -26.42
N SER A 307 -9.88 -30.01 -27.68
CA SER A 307 -10.61 -31.21 -28.09
C SER A 307 -9.63 -32.34 -28.40
N ALA A 308 -9.48 -33.27 -27.43
CA ALA A 308 -8.77 -34.52 -27.62
C ALA A 308 -9.75 -35.68 -27.50
N LYS A 309 -9.68 -36.62 -28.44
CA LYS A 309 -10.51 -37.85 -28.42
C LYS A 309 -12.03 -37.61 -28.29
N GLY A 310 -12.52 -36.51 -28.88
CA GLY A 310 -13.95 -36.18 -28.92
C GLY A 310 -14.55 -35.63 -27.62
N ARG A 311 -13.74 -35.34 -26.58
CA ARG A 311 -14.19 -34.70 -25.34
C ARG A 311 -13.62 -33.30 -25.28
N PRO A 312 -14.46 -32.25 -25.40
CA PRO A 312 -14.02 -30.89 -25.22
C PRO A 312 -13.65 -30.64 -23.74
N GLN A 313 -12.56 -29.93 -23.52
CA GLN A 313 -12.11 -29.53 -22.19
C GLN A 313 -11.69 -28.06 -22.17
N ILE A 314 -12.06 -27.32 -21.11
CA ILE A 314 -11.51 -26.00 -20.88
C ILE A 314 -10.06 -26.16 -20.39
N ILE A 315 -9.14 -25.48 -21.07
CA ILE A 315 -7.74 -25.46 -20.68
C ILE A 315 -7.26 -24.02 -20.55
N THR A 316 -6.14 -23.84 -19.86
CA THR A 316 -5.36 -22.59 -19.91
C THR A 316 -4.93 -22.27 -21.34
N PHE A 317 -4.91 -21.02 -21.71
CA PHE A 317 -4.52 -20.59 -23.04
C PHE A 317 -3.06 -20.97 -23.33
N PRO A 318 -2.77 -21.83 -24.29
CA PRO A 318 -1.40 -22.14 -24.70
C PRO A 318 -0.82 -21.02 -25.57
N THR A 319 -1.68 -20.16 -26.15
CA THR A 319 -1.33 -19.04 -27.01
C THR A 319 -2.22 -17.87 -26.63
N CYS A 320 -1.63 -16.69 -26.52
CA CYS A 320 -2.38 -15.47 -26.18
C CYS A 320 -3.42 -15.16 -27.28
N PRO A 321 -4.69 -14.96 -26.94
CA PRO A 321 -5.72 -14.60 -27.91
C PRO A 321 -5.42 -13.29 -28.65
N HIS A 322 -4.81 -12.33 -27.99
CA HIS A 322 -4.51 -11.01 -28.52
C HIS A 322 -3.25 -11.00 -29.40
N CYS A 323 -2.07 -11.24 -28.83
CA CYS A 323 -0.80 -11.11 -29.54
C CYS A 323 -0.33 -12.39 -30.28
N ARG A 324 -1.05 -13.50 -30.16
CA ARG A 324 -0.80 -14.79 -30.82
C ARG A 324 0.52 -15.47 -30.45
N HIS A 325 1.25 -14.96 -29.48
CA HIS A 325 2.45 -15.63 -28.98
C HIS A 325 2.12 -16.76 -28.00
N GLN A 326 3.03 -17.73 -27.93
CA GLN A 326 2.90 -18.84 -26.98
C GLN A 326 2.92 -18.31 -25.55
N LEU A 327 1.97 -18.74 -24.74
CA LEU A 327 1.87 -18.45 -23.32
C LEU A 327 2.50 -19.59 -22.51
N SER A 328 3.50 -19.26 -21.70
CA SER A 328 3.94 -20.13 -20.62
C SER A 328 3.19 -19.77 -19.34
N THR A 329 3.17 -20.69 -18.36
CA THR A 329 2.56 -20.47 -17.04
C THR A 329 3.16 -19.28 -16.29
N SER A 330 4.40 -18.87 -16.65
CA SER A 330 5.07 -17.72 -16.04
C SER A 330 4.71 -16.37 -16.69
N GLN A 331 4.08 -16.38 -17.86
CA GLN A 331 3.72 -15.17 -18.61
C GLN A 331 2.31 -14.66 -18.25
N LEU A 332 1.39 -15.59 -18.00
CA LEU A 332 0.06 -15.24 -17.48
C LEU A 332 0.15 -15.12 -15.96
N THR A 333 0.08 -13.90 -15.46
CA THR A 333 0.34 -13.61 -14.05
C THR A 333 -0.69 -12.66 -13.45
N SER A 334 -0.92 -12.80 -12.13
CA SER A 334 -1.68 -11.83 -11.36
C SER A 334 -0.91 -10.51 -11.21
N PHE A 335 -1.65 -9.44 -10.96
CA PHE A 335 -1.10 -8.11 -10.60
C PHE A 335 -0.72 -8.06 -9.12
N ASN A 336 0.21 -8.86 -8.68
CA ASN A 336 0.68 -8.82 -7.31
C ASN A 336 2.08 -8.21 -7.22
N THR A 337 2.33 -7.49 -6.14
CA THR A 337 3.67 -7.02 -5.80
C THR A 337 4.49 -8.18 -5.26
N ARG A 338 5.52 -8.59 -6.00
CA ARG A 338 6.40 -9.70 -5.62
C ARG A 338 7.69 -9.20 -5.02
N GLY A 339 8.21 -9.94 -4.05
CA GLY A 339 9.51 -9.67 -3.43
C GLY A 339 9.54 -8.31 -2.72
N ASN A 340 10.64 -7.57 -2.94
CA ASN A 340 10.90 -6.29 -2.27
C ASN A 340 10.33 -5.07 -3.04
N GLN A 341 9.59 -5.26 -4.12
CA GLN A 341 9.15 -4.17 -4.99
C GLN A 341 8.28 -3.13 -4.27
N SER A 342 7.37 -3.59 -3.44
CA SER A 342 6.52 -2.72 -2.63
C SER A 342 7.34 -1.87 -1.64
N PHE A 343 8.37 -2.47 -1.05
CA PHE A 343 9.29 -1.79 -0.16
C PHE A 343 10.15 -0.75 -0.91
N PHE A 344 10.62 -1.07 -2.10
CA PHE A 344 11.36 -0.12 -2.95
C PHE A 344 10.51 1.09 -3.34
N ASN A 345 9.25 0.87 -3.68
CA ASN A 345 8.32 1.95 -4.01
C ASN A 345 8.08 2.87 -2.79
N LEU A 346 7.92 2.30 -1.60
CA LEU A 346 7.78 3.07 -0.37
C LEU A 346 9.01 3.93 -0.09
N ILE A 347 10.22 3.35 -0.20
CA ILE A 347 11.48 4.07 0.01
C ILE A 347 11.66 5.18 -1.03
N LYS A 348 11.34 4.90 -2.31
CA LYS A 348 11.40 5.89 -3.37
C LYS A 348 10.46 7.07 -3.09
N SER A 349 9.22 6.80 -2.68
CA SER A 349 8.26 7.84 -2.32
C SER A 349 8.73 8.65 -1.11
N GLN A 350 9.21 7.99 -0.06
CA GLN A 350 9.77 8.65 1.12
C GLN A 350 10.95 9.55 0.76
N PHE A 351 11.81 9.08 -0.14
CA PHE A 351 12.96 9.86 -0.62
C PHE A 351 12.54 11.10 -1.40
N GLN A 352 11.53 10.96 -2.27
CA GLN A 352 10.99 12.07 -3.07
C GLN A 352 10.27 13.13 -2.24
N LEU A 353 9.62 12.71 -1.15
CA LEU A 353 8.90 13.60 -0.24
C LEU A 353 9.82 14.36 0.75
N GLN A 354 11.09 13.95 0.87
CA GLN A 354 12.03 14.70 1.72
C GLN A 354 12.34 16.07 1.12
N PRO A 355 12.40 17.12 1.95
CA PRO A 355 12.88 18.43 1.47
C PRO A 355 14.35 18.34 1.05
N ALA A 356 14.76 19.18 0.11
CA ALA A 356 16.15 19.33 -0.25
C ALA A 356 16.97 19.82 0.96
N VAL A 357 18.22 19.40 1.06
CA VAL A 357 19.11 19.91 2.11
C VAL A 357 19.54 21.34 1.75
N PRO A 358 19.31 22.32 2.62
CA PRO A 358 19.67 23.72 2.34
C PRO A 358 21.11 23.86 1.84
N GLY A 359 21.30 24.61 0.73
CA GLY A 359 22.59 24.85 0.09
C GLY A 359 23.15 23.70 -0.76
N LYS A 360 22.43 22.56 -0.87
CA LYS A 360 22.80 21.43 -1.75
C LYS A 360 21.89 21.28 -2.97
N ASP A 361 20.80 21.99 -2.98
CA ASP A 361 19.84 22.11 -4.09
C ASP A 361 20.39 22.90 -5.29
N SER A 362 21.40 23.74 -5.08
CA SER A 362 22.01 24.59 -6.09
C SER A 362 23.17 23.99 -6.88
N ASP A 363 23.60 22.76 -6.54
CA ASP A 363 24.72 22.07 -7.20
C ASP A 363 24.32 20.61 -7.54
N PRO A 364 23.54 20.40 -8.61
CA PRO A 364 23.04 19.07 -9.00
C PRO A 364 24.15 18.12 -9.45
N ASP A 365 25.29 18.62 -9.95
CA ASP A 365 26.41 17.79 -10.38
C ASP A 365 27.11 17.13 -9.17
N ARG A 366 27.24 17.88 -8.08
CA ARG A 366 27.87 17.41 -6.85
C ARG A 366 26.87 16.70 -5.93
N PHE A 367 25.61 17.13 -5.94
CA PHE A 367 24.54 16.60 -5.12
C PHE A 367 23.30 16.26 -5.96
N PRO A 368 23.36 15.20 -6.79
CA PRO A 368 22.27 14.86 -7.73
C PRO A 368 20.94 14.60 -7.04
N ASN A 369 20.97 14.29 -5.74
CA ASN A 369 19.78 14.07 -4.92
C ASN A 369 19.45 15.27 -4.02
N GLU A 370 20.00 16.45 -4.31
CA GLU A 370 19.84 17.65 -3.48
C GLU A 370 20.21 17.42 -2.00
N GLY A 371 21.15 16.51 -1.76
CA GLY A 371 21.59 16.11 -0.44
C GLY A 371 20.66 15.23 0.35
N ARG A 372 19.51 14.82 -0.19
CA ARG A 372 18.57 13.89 0.45
C ARG A 372 19.22 12.55 0.75
N LYS A 373 18.92 11.96 1.89
CA LYS A 373 19.45 10.67 2.32
C LYS A 373 18.36 9.85 3.01
N VAL A 374 18.33 8.56 2.72
CA VAL A 374 17.50 7.58 3.43
C VAL A 374 18.42 6.59 4.14
N LEU A 375 18.17 6.37 5.41
CA LEU A 375 18.87 5.38 6.22
C LEU A 375 17.94 4.22 6.50
N LEU A 376 18.34 3.03 6.05
CA LEU A 376 17.56 1.81 6.20
C LEU A 376 18.27 0.87 7.19
N PHE A 377 17.51 0.38 8.15
CA PHE A 377 17.98 -0.62 9.08
C PHE A 377 17.30 -1.96 8.80
N SER A 378 18.08 -3.03 8.88
CA SER A 378 17.60 -4.40 8.87
C SER A 378 18.26 -5.16 10.02
N ASP A 379 17.52 -6.05 10.62
CA ASP A 379 17.96 -6.98 11.66
C ASP A 379 18.99 -8.00 11.15
N SER A 380 19.20 -8.09 9.84
CA SER A 380 20.20 -8.97 9.20
C SER A 380 21.13 -8.17 8.30
N ARG A 381 22.45 -8.25 8.56
CA ARG A 381 23.50 -7.62 7.73
C ARG A 381 23.46 -8.10 6.28
N GLN A 382 23.23 -9.40 6.06
CA GLN A 382 23.12 -9.97 4.72
C GLN A 382 21.89 -9.44 3.98
N ARG A 383 20.77 -9.29 4.69
CA ARG A 383 19.54 -8.73 4.13
C ARG A 383 19.72 -7.25 3.76
N ALA A 384 20.38 -6.46 4.62
CA ALA A 384 20.69 -5.06 4.37
C ALA A 384 21.58 -4.87 3.13
N ALA A 385 22.67 -5.66 3.01
CA ALA A 385 23.57 -5.61 1.87
C ALA A 385 22.88 -6.02 0.55
N LYS A 386 22.07 -7.09 0.59
CA LYS A 386 21.28 -7.53 -0.55
C LYS A 386 20.27 -6.46 -0.96
N LEU A 387 19.57 -5.87 -0.01
CA LEU A 387 18.56 -4.83 -0.24
C LEU A 387 19.17 -3.61 -0.92
N ALA A 388 20.35 -3.13 -0.48
CA ALA A 388 21.04 -2.00 -1.09
C ALA A 388 21.39 -2.26 -2.56
N ARG A 389 21.90 -3.45 -2.86
CA ARG A 389 22.21 -3.86 -4.24
C ARG A 389 20.94 -3.95 -5.10
N ASP A 390 19.92 -4.67 -4.60
CA ASP A 390 18.67 -4.86 -5.32
C ASP A 390 17.96 -3.53 -5.59
N MET A 391 18.09 -2.55 -4.69
CA MET A 391 17.55 -1.20 -4.88
C MET A 391 18.29 -0.43 -5.97
N SER A 392 19.62 -0.48 -6.00
CA SER A 392 20.41 0.18 -7.05
C SER A 392 20.06 -0.40 -8.42
N GLU A 393 20.01 -1.74 -8.55
CA GLU A 393 19.64 -2.42 -9.77
C GLU A 393 18.20 -2.07 -10.21
N ALA A 394 17.24 -2.03 -9.29
CA ALA A 394 15.86 -1.65 -9.59
C ALA A 394 15.75 -0.17 -10.02
N SER A 395 16.58 0.71 -9.45
CA SER A 395 16.67 2.11 -9.84
C SER A 395 17.21 2.28 -11.26
N ASP A 396 18.28 1.58 -11.60
CA ASP A 396 18.89 1.62 -12.94
C ASP A 396 17.92 1.12 -14.01
N ILE A 397 17.21 0.01 -13.74
CA ILE A 397 16.18 -0.53 -14.64
C ILE A 397 15.02 0.47 -14.80
N SER A 398 14.60 1.12 -13.71
CA SER A 398 13.53 2.13 -13.76
C SER A 398 13.96 3.36 -14.58
N ALA A 399 15.18 3.84 -14.39
CA ALA A 399 15.74 4.96 -15.16
C ALA A 399 15.84 4.63 -16.65
N ALA A 400 16.35 3.45 -17.01
CA ALA A 400 16.40 2.99 -18.39
C ALA A 400 15.00 2.96 -19.04
N ARG A 401 13.98 2.41 -18.35
CA ARG A 401 12.60 2.39 -18.84
C ARG A 401 12.04 3.79 -19.08
N GLN A 402 12.30 4.73 -18.17
CA GLN A 402 11.85 6.12 -18.31
C GLN A 402 12.53 6.80 -19.51
N LEU A 403 13.83 6.59 -19.71
CA LEU A 403 14.55 7.12 -20.86
C LEU A 403 13.99 6.57 -22.18
N PHE A 404 13.69 5.27 -22.26
CA PHE A 404 13.05 4.68 -23.42
C PHE A 404 11.66 5.28 -23.69
N ALA A 405 10.83 5.45 -22.66
CA ALA A 405 9.50 6.05 -22.80
C ALA A 405 9.58 7.50 -23.31
N ILE A 406 10.52 8.29 -22.77
CA ILE A 406 10.78 9.67 -23.23
C ILE A 406 11.24 9.67 -24.69
N ALA A 407 12.19 8.81 -25.05
CA ALA A 407 12.70 8.74 -26.41
C ALA A 407 11.60 8.39 -27.43
N ILE A 408 10.74 7.41 -27.11
CA ILE A 408 9.59 7.05 -27.95
C ILE A 408 8.66 8.25 -28.14
N LYS A 409 8.28 8.89 -27.03
CA LYS A 409 7.39 10.07 -27.06
C LYS A 409 7.98 11.20 -27.90
N THR A 410 9.28 11.48 -27.74
CA THR A 410 9.97 12.52 -28.54
C THR A 410 9.99 12.17 -30.03
N MET A 411 10.12 10.90 -30.37
CA MET A 411 10.07 10.45 -31.77
C MET A 411 8.65 10.59 -32.35
N GLU A 412 7.62 10.28 -31.58
CA GLU A 412 6.22 10.44 -32.01
C GLU A 412 5.85 11.91 -32.21
N GLU A 413 6.38 12.84 -31.38
CA GLU A 413 6.15 14.28 -31.52
C GLU A 413 6.88 14.93 -32.72
N GLN A 414 7.89 14.23 -33.29
CA GLN A 414 8.64 14.70 -34.46
C GLN A 414 8.14 14.13 -35.78
N THR A 415 7.18 13.20 -35.75
CA THR A 415 6.58 12.55 -36.93
C THR A 415 5.20 13.11 -37.23
#